data_a0cd8b387cecb4ca77b64667a040f6d3
#
_entry.id   a0cd8b387cecb4ca77b64667a040f6d3
#
_cell.length_a   1.000
_cell.length_b   1.000
_cell.length_c   1.000
_cell.angle_alpha   90.00
_cell.angle_beta   90.00
_cell.angle_gamma   90.00
#
_symmetry.space_group_name_H-M   'P 1'
#
loop_
_entity.id
_entity.type
_entity.pdbx_description
1 polymer ?
#
loop_
_entity_poly.entity_id
_entity_poly.type
_entity_poly.pdbx_seq_one_letter_code
_entity_poly.pdbx_strand_id
1 'polypeptide(L)'
;MAIVKMNKFTLLTFESKKEELLRKLQGFSNVEFINLQDENLLEANEELKSLSKDEIDSNIAKYEEDLSKAKTTLDFLTNYMPKKSGLKALEDDKEDLTIDELDSAVKNINWNEIYEKVKLKEDELHNIESQITKLEGEIEVLTPWQALDISFEALNELKTVSTFIGSISKQYEEQLNESLDSEYVEIISRGNNDINILVVSLNERHDEVLSILRGFGFSSFKSEFDEIPQTVITNHAHEIEELKSKIFFIKEEVASFEEDYKKMKLVYDYLTNIVLRYKASNNFLRTTNTVTIQGWCEVEKDEELSLIHI
;
A
#
# COMPACT_ATOMS: atom_id res chain seq x y z
N MET A 1 -19.46 35.29 13.78
CA MET A 1 -19.55 34.60 12.47
C MET A 1 -20.11 35.60 11.47
N ALA A 2 -19.41 35.90 10.40
CA ALA A 2 -19.97 36.71 9.31
C ALA A 2 -20.89 35.81 8.50
N ILE A 3 -22.16 36.22 8.34
CA ILE A 3 -23.12 35.52 7.47
C ILE A 3 -22.99 36.13 6.07
N VAL A 4 -22.51 35.34 5.12
CA VAL A 4 -22.43 35.74 3.70
C VAL A 4 -23.81 35.63 3.11
N LYS A 5 -24.27 36.65 2.38
CA LYS A 5 -25.54 36.61 1.66
C LYS A 5 -25.36 35.89 0.34
N MET A 6 -26.20 34.91 0.06
CA MET A 6 -26.16 34.08 -1.14
C MET A 6 -27.40 34.34 -2.01
N ASN A 7 -27.21 34.41 -3.31
CA ASN A 7 -28.25 34.40 -4.32
C ASN A 7 -28.37 33.04 -4.97
N LYS A 8 -29.59 32.61 -5.25
CA LYS A 8 -29.86 31.42 -6.06
C LYS A 8 -29.80 31.77 -7.53
N PHE A 9 -29.06 31.01 -8.31
CA PHE A 9 -29.00 31.17 -9.76
C PHE A 9 -29.50 29.92 -10.48
N THR A 10 -29.96 30.12 -11.71
CA THR A 10 -30.29 29.03 -12.64
C THR A 10 -29.63 29.32 -13.99
N LEU A 11 -28.84 28.35 -14.47
CA LEU A 11 -28.21 28.40 -15.78
C LEU A 11 -28.82 27.33 -16.69
N LEU A 12 -29.02 27.70 -17.93
CA LEU A 12 -29.40 26.81 -19.02
C LEU A 12 -28.31 26.84 -20.06
N THR A 13 -27.78 25.70 -20.41
CA THR A 13 -26.74 25.59 -21.43
C THR A 13 -27.06 24.48 -22.42
N PHE A 14 -26.55 24.57 -23.64
CA PHE A 14 -26.57 23.44 -24.55
C PHE A 14 -25.60 22.34 -24.06
N GLU A 15 -25.97 21.07 -24.28
CA GLU A 15 -25.12 19.92 -23.92
C GLU A 15 -23.72 20.07 -24.50
N SER A 16 -23.60 20.54 -25.75
CA SER A 16 -22.31 20.78 -26.42
C SER A 16 -21.44 21.86 -25.77
N LYS A 17 -22.00 22.70 -24.91
CA LYS A 17 -21.30 23.77 -24.20
C LYS A 17 -21.13 23.53 -22.69
N LYS A 18 -21.67 22.43 -22.20
CA LYS A 18 -21.68 22.08 -20.77
C LYS A 18 -20.26 22.07 -20.20
N GLU A 19 -19.34 21.37 -20.85
CA GLU A 19 -17.98 21.22 -20.36
C GLU A 19 -17.23 22.56 -20.29
N GLU A 20 -17.38 23.40 -21.31
CA GLU A 20 -16.78 24.75 -21.33
C GLU A 20 -17.34 25.61 -20.19
N LEU A 21 -18.66 25.57 -19.97
CA LEU A 21 -19.31 26.30 -18.88
C LEU A 21 -18.83 25.81 -17.52
N LEU A 22 -18.80 24.50 -17.29
CA LEU A 22 -18.35 23.93 -16.02
C LEU A 22 -16.90 24.27 -15.72
N ARG A 23 -16.04 24.33 -16.76
CA ARG A 23 -14.65 24.77 -16.62
C ARG A 23 -14.56 26.23 -16.18
N LYS A 24 -15.37 27.10 -16.78
CA LYS A 24 -15.42 28.52 -16.39
C LYS A 24 -15.96 28.69 -14.96
N LEU A 25 -17.01 27.96 -14.58
CA LEU A 25 -17.57 27.98 -13.23
C LEU A 25 -16.58 27.44 -12.18
N GLN A 26 -15.80 26.44 -12.54
CA GLN A 26 -14.75 25.89 -11.67
C GLN A 26 -13.63 26.93 -11.44
N GLY A 27 -13.22 27.66 -12.50
CA GLY A 27 -12.24 28.77 -12.37
C GLY A 27 -12.78 29.94 -11.54
N PHE A 28 -14.08 30.19 -11.60
CA PHE A 28 -14.75 31.21 -10.78
C PHE A 28 -14.79 30.85 -9.29
N SER A 29 -14.89 29.57 -8.95
CA SER A 29 -14.79 28.98 -7.60
C SER A 29 -15.77 29.46 -6.52
N ASN A 30 -16.71 30.37 -6.82
CA ASN A 30 -17.65 30.97 -5.87
C ASN A 30 -19.11 30.48 -6.06
N VAL A 31 -19.29 29.23 -6.47
CA VAL A 31 -20.59 28.61 -6.65
C VAL A 31 -20.71 27.30 -5.91
N GLU A 32 -21.88 27.02 -5.37
CA GLU A 32 -22.26 25.74 -4.79
C GLU A 32 -23.47 25.19 -5.57
N PHE A 33 -23.33 24.02 -6.19
CA PHE A 33 -24.40 23.41 -6.96
C PHE A 33 -25.48 22.79 -6.07
N ILE A 34 -26.73 23.00 -6.45
CA ILE A 34 -27.88 22.35 -5.84
C ILE A 34 -28.08 21.00 -6.55
N ASN A 35 -28.21 19.93 -5.78
CA ASN A 35 -28.55 18.63 -6.34
C ASN A 35 -29.99 18.60 -6.82
N LEU A 36 -30.22 18.86 -8.12
CA LEU A 36 -31.54 18.83 -8.76
C LEU A 36 -32.07 17.40 -8.92
N GLN A 37 -31.24 16.37 -8.73
CA GLN A 37 -31.66 14.97 -8.80
C GLN A 37 -32.19 14.45 -7.46
N ASP A 38 -32.22 15.29 -6.41
CA ASP A 38 -32.79 14.96 -5.10
C ASP A 38 -34.33 14.73 -5.26
N GLU A 39 -34.79 13.58 -4.74
CA GLU A 39 -36.18 13.15 -4.90
C GLU A 39 -37.17 14.12 -4.26
N ASN A 40 -36.83 14.73 -3.11
CA ASN A 40 -37.70 15.69 -2.44
C ASN A 40 -37.86 16.98 -3.27
N LEU A 41 -36.76 17.42 -3.91
CA LEU A 41 -36.80 18.58 -4.81
C LEU A 41 -37.62 18.29 -6.09
N LEU A 42 -37.48 17.11 -6.64
CA LEU A 42 -38.23 16.67 -7.81
C LEU A 42 -39.72 16.54 -7.50
N GLU A 43 -40.08 16.02 -6.32
CA GLU A 43 -41.50 15.91 -5.89
C GLU A 43 -42.13 17.27 -5.67
N ALA A 44 -41.38 18.25 -5.18
CA ALA A 44 -41.88 19.59 -4.89
C ALA A 44 -42.04 20.49 -6.14
N ASN A 45 -41.41 20.10 -7.29
CA ASN A 45 -41.39 20.94 -8.50
C ASN A 45 -41.83 20.15 -9.74
N GLU A 46 -43.09 20.35 -10.17
CA GLU A 46 -43.64 19.64 -11.33
C GLU A 46 -42.88 19.91 -12.65
N GLU A 47 -42.33 21.11 -12.81
CA GLU A 47 -41.55 21.48 -13.99
C GLU A 47 -40.27 20.67 -14.12
N LEU A 48 -39.62 20.34 -12.99
CA LEU A 48 -38.38 19.55 -12.95
C LEU A 48 -38.63 18.06 -13.22
N LYS A 49 -39.83 17.55 -12.92
CA LYS A 49 -40.22 16.16 -13.19
C LYS A 49 -40.18 15.77 -14.67
N SER A 50 -40.37 16.76 -15.56
CA SER A 50 -40.32 16.55 -17.01
C SER A 50 -38.91 16.40 -17.57
N LEU A 51 -37.87 16.69 -16.76
CA LEU A 51 -36.48 16.63 -17.15
C LEU A 51 -35.85 15.25 -16.78
N SER A 52 -34.90 14.81 -17.59
CA SER A 52 -34.15 13.62 -17.31
C SER A 52 -32.94 13.95 -16.42
N LYS A 53 -32.51 12.98 -15.63
CA LYS A 53 -31.24 13.10 -14.89
C LYS A 53 -30.07 13.22 -15.88
N ASP A 54 -29.12 14.11 -15.59
CA ASP A 54 -27.90 14.17 -16.37
C ASP A 54 -27.03 12.97 -16.00
N GLU A 55 -26.34 12.39 -16.96
CA GLU A 55 -25.52 11.22 -16.78
C GLU A 55 -24.05 11.62 -16.68
N ILE A 56 -23.32 10.90 -15.85
CA ILE A 56 -21.85 11.03 -15.81
C ILE A 56 -21.28 10.45 -17.09
N ASP A 57 -20.34 11.16 -17.68
CA ASP A 57 -19.60 10.68 -18.84
C ASP A 57 -18.91 9.34 -18.52
N SER A 58 -19.00 8.38 -19.43
CA SER A 58 -18.37 7.06 -19.30
C SER A 58 -16.85 7.12 -19.12
N ASN A 59 -16.23 8.23 -19.50
CA ASN A 59 -14.79 8.45 -19.32
C ASN A 59 -14.36 8.69 -17.86
N ILE A 60 -15.31 8.97 -16.94
CA ILE A 60 -14.98 9.26 -15.54
C ILE A 60 -14.18 8.12 -14.89
N ALA A 61 -14.54 6.87 -15.16
CA ALA A 61 -13.87 5.72 -14.59
C ALA A 61 -12.38 5.69 -14.91
N LYS A 62 -12.02 6.09 -16.15
CA LYS A 62 -10.62 6.22 -16.55
C LYS A 62 -9.90 7.32 -15.78
N TYR A 63 -10.52 8.50 -15.65
CA TYR A 63 -9.93 9.60 -14.90
C TYR A 63 -9.81 9.31 -13.40
N GLU A 64 -10.76 8.56 -12.83
CA GLU A 64 -10.65 8.10 -11.43
C GLU A 64 -9.53 7.08 -11.24
N GLU A 65 -9.32 6.18 -12.20
CA GLU A 65 -8.16 5.26 -12.20
C GLU A 65 -6.84 6.04 -12.29
N ASP A 66 -6.75 6.98 -13.24
CA ASP A 66 -5.56 7.82 -13.42
C ASP A 66 -5.28 8.68 -12.18
N LEU A 67 -6.32 9.23 -11.55
CA LEU A 67 -6.22 9.97 -10.28
C LEU A 67 -5.72 9.08 -9.15
N SER A 68 -6.19 7.83 -9.07
CA SER A 68 -5.71 6.86 -8.10
C SER A 68 -4.22 6.54 -8.29
N LYS A 69 -3.77 6.36 -9.55
CA LYS A 69 -2.35 6.14 -9.88
C LYS A 69 -1.50 7.34 -9.47
N ALA A 70 -1.96 8.56 -9.78
CA ALA A 70 -1.24 9.77 -9.39
C ALA A 70 -1.14 9.90 -7.87
N LYS A 71 -2.21 9.59 -7.15
CA LYS A 71 -2.26 9.63 -5.69
C LYS A 71 -1.29 8.61 -5.07
N THR A 72 -1.33 7.35 -5.49
CA THR A 72 -0.43 6.32 -4.94
C THR A 72 1.04 6.66 -5.18
N THR A 73 1.37 7.22 -6.36
CA THR A 73 2.71 7.71 -6.67
C THR A 73 3.15 8.81 -5.70
N LEU A 74 2.28 9.79 -5.44
CA LEU A 74 2.58 10.87 -4.50
C LEU A 74 2.73 10.37 -3.07
N ASP A 75 1.83 9.49 -2.63
CA ASP A 75 1.86 8.93 -1.27
C ASP A 75 3.17 8.16 -1.04
N PHE A 76 3.63 7.39 -2.02
CA PHE A 76 4.92 6.71 -1.96
C PHE A 76 6.09 7.70 -1.91
N LEU A 77 6.18 8.63 -2.87
CA LEU A 77 7.28 9.58 -2.97
C LEU A 77 7.38 10.49 -1.74
N THR A 78 6.24 10.89 -1.15
CA THR A 78 6.20 11.77 0.03
C THR A 78 7.03 11.22 1.20
N ASN A 79 7.16 9.90 1.32
CA ASN A 79 7.94 9.27 2.38
C ASN A 79 9.46 9.50 2.24
N TYR A 80 9.91 9.83 1.03
CA TYR A 80 11.33 9.99 0.69
C TYR A 80 11.70 11.46 0.40
N MET A 81 10.72 12.34 0.26
CA MET A 81 10.99 13.75 0.01
C MET A 81 11.54 14.45 1.26
N PRO A 82 12.45 15.42 1.10
CA PRO A 82 13.00 16.17 2.21
C PRO A 82 11.88 16.90 2.98
N LYS A 83 11.77 16.59 4.27
CA LYS A 83 10.79 17.27 5.14
C LYS A 83 11.23 18.71 5.36
N LYS A 84 10.41 19.66 4.97
CA LYS A 84 10.62 21.06 5.32
C LYS A 84 10.57 21.23 6.84
N SER A 85 11.59 21.83 7.42
CA SER A 85 11.68 22.10 8.85
C SER A 85 11.63 23.60 9.16
N GLY A 86 11.09 23.96 10.33
CA GLY A 86 11.01 25.34 10.80
C GLY A 86 10.02 26.21 10.03
N LEU A 87 10.36 27.49 9.83
CA LEU A 87 9.51 28.47 9.13
C LEU A 87 9.22 28.10 7.66
N LYS A 88 10.11 27.36 7.01
CA LYS A 88 9.88 26.86 5.64
C LYS A 88 8.76 25.80 5.53
N ALA A 89 8.38 25.19 6.63
CA ALA A 89 7.22 24.28 6.66
C ALA A 89 5.88 25.03 6.56
N LEU A 90 5.89 26.35 6.82
CA LEU A 90 4.73 27.23 6.74
C LEU A 90 4.63 27.93 5.37
N GLU A 91 5.69 27.87 4.56
CA GLU A 91 5.63 28.31 3.17
C GLU A 91 4.90 27.23 2.37
N ASP A 92 3.66 27.52 2.01
CA ASP A 92 2.86 26.70 1.11
C ASP A 92 3.53 26.76 -0.28
N ASP A 93 4.07 25.63 -0.75
CA ASP A 93 4.61 25.50 -2.12
C ASP A 93 3.49 25.39 -3.17
N LYS A 94 2.30 25.84 -2.86
CA LYS A 94 1.21 25.90 -3.82
C LYS A 94 1.48 27.08 -4.76
N GLU A 95 1.82 26.76 -5.97
CA GLU A 95 1.75 27.74 -7.05
C GLU A 95 0.26 28.01 -7.31
N ASP A 96 -0.17 29.26 -7.18
CA ASP A 96 -1.51 29.68 -7.56
C ASP A 96 -1.61 29.66 -9.08
N LEU A 97 -2.02 28.52 -9.64
CA LEU A 97 -2.23 28.33 -11.06
C LEU A 97 -3.72 28.46 -11.39
N THR A 98 -3.99 29.19 -12.47
CA THR A 98 -5.32 29.12 -13.11
C THR A 98 -5.53 27.73 -13.73
N ILE A 99 -6.78 27.35 -14.00
CA ILE A 99 -7.10 26.08 -14.67
C ILE A 99 -6.41 25.96 -16.04
N ASP A 100 -6.30 27.07 -16.79
CA ASP A 100 -5.65 27.08 -18.10
C ASP A 100 -4.14 26.90 -18.01
N GLU A 101 -3.52 27.48 -17.00
CA GLU A 101 -2.08 27.30 -16.72
C GLU A 101 -1.79 25.87 -16.27
N LEU A 102 -2.64 25.29 -15.40
CA LEU A 102 -2.51 23.91 -14.95
C LEU A 102 -2.66 22.90 -16.12
N ASP A 103 -3.67 23.10 -16.98
CA ASP A 103 -3.87 22.28 -18.18
C ASP A 103 -2.66 22.35 -19.12
N SER A 104 -2.10 23.55 -19.27
CA SER A 104 -0.92 23.78 -20.12
C SER A 104 0.34 23.16 -19.53
N ALA A 105 0.52 23.23 -18.23
CA ALA A 105 1.64 22.63 -17.51
C ALA A 105 1.63 21.11 -17.61
N VAL A 106 0.45 20.48 -17.41
CA VAL A 106 0.33 19.02 -17.39
C VAL A 106 0.41 18.41 -18.80
N LYS A 107 0.00 19.14 -19.84
CA LYS A 107 -0.05 18.65 -21.24
C LYS A 107 1.29 18.06 -21.73
N ASN A 108 2.40 18.58 -21.23
CA ASN A 108 3.76 18.17 -21.62
C ASN A 108 4.38 17.17 -20.63
N ILE A 109 3.66 16.77 -19.58
CA ILE A 109 4.15 15.81 -18.58
C ILE A 109 3.75 14.40 -19.02
N ASN A 110 4.75 13.56 -19.30
CA ASN A 110 4.52 12.12 -19.48
C ASN A 110 4.41 11.44 -18.11
N TRP A 111 3.31 11.71 -17.40
CA TRP A 111 3.11 11.25 -16.03
C TRP A 111 2.98 9.71 -15.91
N ASN A 112 2.55 9.03 -16.97
CA ASN A 112 2.53 7.55 -16.96
C ASN A 112 3.93 6.96 -16.83
N GLU A 113 4.93 7.56 -17.47
CA GLU A 113 6.34 7.15 -17.35
C GLU A 113 6.85 7.35 -15.91
N ILE A 114 6.47 8.47 -15.28
CA ILE A 114 6.81 8.72 -13.88
C ILE A 114 6.15 7.68 -12.97
N TYR A 115 4.87 7.40 -13.18
CA TYR A 115 4.14 6.38 -12.43
C TYR A 115 4.82 5.00 -12.54
N GLU A 116 5.10 4.53 -13.76
CA GLU A 116 5.73 3.23 -13.97
C GLU A 116 7.13 3.16 -13.35
N LYS A 117 7.93 4.22 -13.49
CA LYS A 117 9.25 4.33 -12.87
C LYS A 117 9.19 4.21 -11.35
N VAL A 118 8.26 4.93 -10.72
CA VAL A 118 8.09 4.92 -9.25
C VAL A 118 7.56 3.58 -8.79
N LYS A 119 6.57 3.03 -9.49
CA LYS A 119 6.00 1.72 -9.18
C LYS A 119 7.04 0.60 -9.24
N LEU A 120 7.92 0.61 -10.23
CA LEU A 120 9.02 -0.36 -10.29
C LEU A 120 9.92 -0.31 -9.05
N LYS A 121 10.18 0.90 -8.51
CA LYS A 121 10.97 1.04 -7.28
C LYS A 121 10.22 0.59 -6.02
N GLU A 122 8.92 0.86 -5.95
CA GLU A 122 8.06 0.37 -4.88
C GLU A 122 8.01 -1.16 -4.86
N ASP A 123 7.78 -1.78 -6.02
CA ASP A 123 7.74 -3.24 -6.18
C ASP A 123 9.11 -3.88 -5.84
N GLU A 124 10.22 -3.24 -6.25
CA GLU A 124 11.58 -3.68 -5.93
C GLU A 124 11.84 -3.66 -4.41
N LEU A 125 11.48 -2.58 -3.72
CA LEU A 125 11.59 -2.48 -2.26
C LEU A 125 10.75 -3.54 -1.55
N HIS A 126 9.51 -3.71 -1.96
CA HIS A 126 8.61 -4.69 -1.36
C HIS A 126 9.12 -6.13 -1.53
N ASN A 127 9.65 -6.46 -2.72
CA ASN A 127 10.24 -7.77 -2.98
C ASN A 127 11.47 -8.02 -2.08
N ILE A 128 12.35 -7.04 -1.91
CA ILE A 128 13.53 -7.17 -1.06
C ILE A 128 13.11 -7.32 0.42
N GLU A 129 12.17 -6.52 0.90
CA GLU A 129 11.64 -6.62 2.27
C GLU A 129 11.00 -7.99 2.54
N SER A 130 10.29 -8.54 1.56
CA SER A 130 9.73 -9.90 1.64
C SER A 130 10.83 -10.98 1.71
N GLN A 131 11.93 -10.83 0.95
CA GLN A 131 13.07 -11.74 1.00
C GLN A 131 13.76 -11.68 2.37
N ILE A 132 13.98 -10.49 2.92
CA ILE A 132 14.55 -10.31 4.27
C ILE A 132 13.68 -11.02 5.31
N THR A 133 12.37 -10.79 5.29
CA THR A 133 11.44 -11.42 6.23
C THR A 133 11.49 -12.95 6.15
N LYS A 134 11.61 -13.51 4.94
CA LYS A 134 11.75 -14.95 4.74
C LYS A 134 13.05 -15.47 5.36
N LEU A 135 14.20 -14.83 5.08
CA LEU A 135 15.51 -15.21 5.60
C LEU A 135 15.55 -15.08 7.14
N GLU A 136 14.96 -14.03 7.70
CA GLU A 136 14.85 -13.86 9.15
C GLU A 136 14.03 -14.99 9.79
N GLY A 137 12.92 -15.40 9.15
CA GLY A 137 12.13 -16.55 9.60
C GLY A 137 12.91 -17.87 9.55
N GLU A 138 13.71 -18.10 8.51
CA GLU A 138 14.58 -19.28 8.38
C GLU A 138 15.67 -19.30 9.46
N ILE A 139 16.29 -18.15 9.77
CA ILE A 139 17.23 -17.99 10.88
C ILE A 139 16.55 -18.32 12.22
N GLU A 140 15.35 -17.80 12.47
CA GLU A 140 14.61 -18.05 13.71
C GLU A 140 14.36 -19.54 13.93
N VAL A 141 13.97 -20.26 12.88
CA VAL A 141 13.73 -21.70 12.90
C VAL A 141 15.02 -22.50 13.18
N LEU A 142 16.16 -22.04 12.65
CA LEU A 142 17.45 -22.73 12.81
C LEU A 142 18.20 -22.33 14.08
N THR A 143 17.93 -21.17 14.65
CA THR A 143 18.62 -20.65 15.86
C THR A 143 18.67 -21.64 17.01
N PRO A 144 17.62 -22.41 17.35
CA PRO A 144 17.68 -23.44 18.40
C PRO A 144 18.69 -24.55 18.11
N TRP A 145 19.07 -24.75 16.86
CA TRP A 145 19.95 -25.80 16.37
C TRP A 145 21.38 -25.31 16.06
N GLN A 146 21.69 -24.03 16.29
CA GLN A 146 22.96 -23.42 15.88
C GLN A 146 24.21 -24.09 16.49
N ALA A 147 24.05 -24.77 17.65
CA ALA A 147 25.15 -25.47 18.32
C ALA A 147 25.46 -26.85 17.69
N LEU A 148 24.59 -27.32 16.77
CA LEU A 148 24.78 -28.57 16.08
C LEU A 148 25.94 -28.41 15.06
N ASP A 149 27.00 -29.18 15.21
CA ASP A 149 28.22 -29.11 14.38
C ASP A 149 28.24 -30.11 13.21
N ILE A 150 27.11 -30.77 12.97
CA ILE A 150 26.89 -31.73 11.88
C ILE A 150 25.65 -31.28 11.07
N SER A 151 25.65 -31.55 9.77
CA SER A 151 24.50 -31.25 8.92
C SER A 151 23.34 -32.22 9.15
N PHE A 152 22.10 -31.75 8.93
CA PHE A 152 20.91 -32.61 9.03
C PHE A 152 20.94 -33.75 8.00
N GLU A 153 21.49 -33.52 6.81
CA GLU A 153 21.71 -34.55 5.79
C GLU A 153 22.62 -35.67 6.30
N ALA A 154 23.78 -35.30 6.84
CA ALA A 154 24.75 -36.29 7.37
C ALA A 154 24.18 -37.13 8.52
N LEU A 155 23.32 -36.53 9.38
CA LEU A 155 22.61 -37.27 10.41
C LEU A 155 21.58 -38.28 9.82
N ASN A 156 20.92 -37.91 8.74
CA ASN A 156 19.96 -38.79 8.05
C ASN A 156 20.65 -39.92 7.26
N GLU A 157 21.88 -39.76 6.84
CA GLU A 157 22.65 -40.74 6.07
C GLU A 157 23.28 -41.85 6.92
N LEU A 158 23.23 -41.75 8.26
CA LEU A 158 23.78 -42.76 9.16
C LEU A 158 23.05 -44.09 9.00
N LYS A 159 23.79 -45.17 8.66
CA LYS A 159 23.17 -46.44 8.26
C LYS A 159 23.00 -47.44 9.44
N THR A 160 23.81 -47.29 10.49
CA THR A 160 23.86 -48.24 11.62
C THR A 160 23.10 -47.74 12.84
N VAL A 161 22.79 -46.48 12.86
CA VAL A 161 22.10 -45.79 13.96
C VAL A 161 20.88 -45.01 13.45
N SER A 162 19.93 -44.85 14.32
CA SER A 162 18.75 -43.96 14.13
C SER A 162 18.98 -42.66 14.88
N THR A 163 18.67 -41.56 14.25
CA THR A 163 18.76 -40.20 14.86
C THR A 163 17.38 -39.62 15.08
N PHE A 164 17.17 -39.02 16.22
CA PHE A 164 15.94 -38.31 16.56
C PHE A 164 16.31 -36.88 16.93
N ILE A 165 15.85 -35.94 16.11
CA ILE A 165 16.05 -34.50 16.29
C ILE A 165 14.68 -33.87 16.54
N GLY A 166 14.59 -33.09 17.60
CA GLY A 166 13.31 -32.46 17.95
C GLY A 166 13.34 -31.81 19.33
N SER A 167 12.18 -31.42 19.78
CA SER A 167 12.00 -30.78 21.08
C SER A 167 11.13 -31.60 22.02
N ILE A 168 11.40 -31.45 23.31
CA ILE A 168 10.54 -31.93 24.39
C ILE A 168 10.36 -30.83 25.44
N SER A 169 9.31 -30.95 26.26
CA SER A 169 9.14 -30.02 27.37
C SER A 169 10.25 -30.17 28.41
N LYS A 170 10.80 -29.02 28.83
CA LYS A 170 11.93 -28.91 29.77
C LYS A 170 11.70 -29.67 31.10
N GLN A 171 10.46 -29.79 31.55
CA GLN A 171 10.14 -30.53 32.77
C GLN A 171 10.51 -32.00 32.73
N TYR A 172 10.73 -32.61 31.56
CA TYR A 172 11.06 -34.01 31.37
C TYR A 172 12.57 -34.26 31.16
N GLU A 173 13.41 -33.24 31.24
CA GLU A 173 14.86 -33.33 30.96
C GLU A 173 15.56 -34.40 31.83
N GLU A 174 15.28 -34.44 33.15
CA GLU A 174 15.87 -35.42 34.06
C GLU A 174 15.37 -36.81 33.75
N GLN A 175 14.05 -36.99 33.59
CA GLN A 175 13.42 -38.27 33.29
C GLN A 175 13.84 -38.83 31.93
N LEU A 176 14.09 -37.99 30.94
CA LEU A 176 14.60 -38.42 29.65
C LEU A 176 15.97 -39.05 29.78
N ASN A 177 16.90 -38.38 30.48
CA ASN A 177 18.26 -38.89 30.68
C ASN A 177 18.28 -40.24 31.45
N GLU A 178 17.36 -40.41 32.45
CA GLU A 178 17.25 -41.68 33.17
C GLU A 178 16.65 -42.81 32.30
N SER A 179 15.70 -42.48 31.41
CA SER A 179 15.03 -43.44 30.52
C SER A 179 15.85 -43.88 29.32
N LEU A 180 16.86 -43.07 28.92
CA LEU A 180 17.73 -43.28 27.77
C LEU A 180 19.21 -43.36 28.19
N ASP A 181 19.52 -43.92 29.35
CA ASP A 181 20.85 -44.02 29.92
C ASP A 181 21.85 -44.81 29.05
N SER A 182 21.36 -45.71 28.20
CA SER A 182 22.15 -46.48 27.23
C SER A 182 22.27 -45.84 25.84
N GLU A 183 21.64 -44.72 25.62
CA GLU A 183 21.65 -43.98 24.33
C GLU A 183 22.51 -42.74 24.44
N TYR A 184 22.94 -42.20 23.27
CA TYR A 184 23.55 -40.89 23.24
C TYR A 184 22.46 -39.83 23.19
N VAL A 185 22.39 -38.99 24.22
CA VAL A 185 21.45 -37.88 24.32
C VAL A 185 22.23 -36.59 24.42
N GLU A 186 22.03 -35.66 23.51
CA GLU A 186 22.63 -34.34 23.53
C GLU A 186 21.56 -33.26 23.55
N ILE A 187 21.69 -32.31 24.47
CA ILE A 187 20.84 -31.14 24.54
C ILE A 187 21.49 -30.02 23.75
N ILE A 188 20.94 -29.77 22.56
CA ILE A 188 21.47 -28.77 21.64
C ILE A 188 21.20 -27.36 22.15
N SER A 189 19.98 -27.10 22.66
CA SER A 189 19.64 -25.80 23.25
C SER A 189 18.50 -25.92 24.25
N ARG A 190 18.41 -24.91 25.11
CA ARG A 190 17.33 -24.81 26.13
C ARG A 190 16.53 -23.53 25.89
N GLY A 191 15.27 -23.69 25.51
CA GLY A 191 14.28 -22.63 25.46
C GLY A 191 13.66 -22.31 26.83
N ASN A 192 12.62 -21.49 26.82
CA ASN A 192 11.89 -21.17 28.05
C ASN A 192 11.14 -22.38 28.60
N ASN A 193 10.39 -23.09 27.76
CA ASN A 193 9.51 -24.19 28.12
C ASN A 193 10.01 -25.53 27.57
N ASP A 194 10.81 -25.54 26.53
CA ASP A 194 11.25 -26.71 25.78
C ASP A 194 12.78 -26.78 25.73
N ILE A 195 13.28 -27.99 25.49
CA ILE A 195 14.66 -28.26 25.15
C ILE A 195 14.73 -28.91 23.78
N ASN A 196 15.73 -28.54 23.00
CA ASN A 196 16.02 -29.14 21.70
C ASN A 196 17.10 -30.20 21.86
N ILE A 197 16.82 -31.41 21.41
CA ILE A 197 17.64 -32.59 21.65
C ILE A 197 17.99 -33.30 20.35
N LEU A 198 19.17 -33.93 20.38
CA LEU A 198 19.59 -34.97 19.46
C LEU A 198 19.73 -36.26 20.26
N VAL A 199 19.03 -37.30 19.84
CA VAL A 199 19.17 -38.65 20.38
C VAL A 199 19.70 -39.58 19.28
N VAL A 200 20.74 -40.35 19.57
CA VAL A 200 21.31 -41.35 18.65
C VAL A 200 21.20 -42.73 19.31
N SER A 201 20.61 -43.69 18.59
CA SER A 201 20.35 -45.03 19.04
C SER A 201 20.71 -46.07 17.96
N LEU A 202 20.99 -47.30 18.35
CA LEU A 202 21.13 -48.39 17.39
C LEU A 202 19.78 -48.63 16.68
N ASN A 203 19.82 -48.95 15.38
CA ASN A 203 18.62 -49.20 14.58
C ASN A 203 17.69 -50.26 15.18
N GLU A 204 18.23 -51.26 15.88
CA GLU A 204 17.48 -52.32 16.56
C GLU A 204 16.55 -51.79 17.64
N ARG A 205 16.88 -50.64 18.24
CA ARG A 205 16.11 -50.01 19.32
C ARG A 205 15.27 -48.82 18.84
N HIS A 206 15.19 -48.58 17.55
CA HIS A 206 14.48 -47.43 16.98
C HIS A 206 13.05 -47.27 17.54
N ASP A 207 12.26 -48.33 17.49
CA ASP A 207 10.84 -48.27 17.90
C ASP A 207 10.69 -48.08 19.40
N GLU A 208 11.58 -48.68 20.21
CA GLU A 208 11.61 -48.53 21.66
C GLU A 208 11.91 -47.09 22.05
N VAL A 209 13.01 -46.50 21.49
CA VAL A 209 13.41 -45.13 21.76
C VAL A 209 12.37 -44.12 21.27
N LEU A 210 11.79 -44.36 20.11
CA LEU A 210 10.72 -43.51 19.60
C LEU A 210 9.48 -43.55 20.50
N SER A 211 9.15 -44.71 21.06
CA SER A 211 8.03 -44.85 22.01
C SER A 211 8.28 -44.08 23.30
N ILE A 212 9.51 -44.14 23.85
CA ILE A 212 9.94 -43.40 25.04
C ILE A 212 9.85 -41.90 24.77
N LEU A 213 10.40 -41.42 23.67
CA LEU A 213 10.37 -40.01 23.28
C LEU A 213 8.95 -39.46 23.12
N ARG A 214 8.06 -40.26 22.50
CA ARG A 214 6.64 -39.90 22.39
C ARG A 214 5.94 -39.80 23.76
N GLY A 215 6.35 -40.63 24.74
CA GLY A 215 5.86 -40.52 26.09
C GLY A 215 6.19 -39.20 26.77
N PHE A 216 7.27 -38.55 26.38
CA PHE A 216 7.68 -37.20 26.82
C PHE A 216 7.16 -36.07 25.93
N GLY A 217 6.28 -36.33 24.96
CA GLY A 217 5.72 -35.32 24.06
C GLY A 217 6.71 -34.82 23.03
N PHE A 218 7.62 -35.69 22.57
CA PHE A 218 8.62 -35.35 21.56
C PHE A 218 7.98 -34.83 20.26
N SER A 219 8.41 -33.64 19.83
CA SER A 219 8.07 -33.04 18.56
C SER A 219 9.28 -33.11 17.65
N SER A 220 9.20 -33.92 16.60
CA SER A 220 10.30 -34.09 15.64
C SER A 220 10.51 -32.81 14.83
N PHE A 221 11.75 -32.39 14.71
CA PHE A 221 12.18 -31.31 13.82
C PHE A 221 12.61 -31.90 12.47
N LYS A 222 12.23 -31.23 11.39
CA LYS A 222 12.68 -31.53 10.03
C LYS A 222 13.19 -30.25 9.41
N SER A 223 14.43 -30.25 8.97
CA SER A 223 15.04 -29.15 8.24
C SER A 223 14.86 -29.34 6.74
N GLU A 224 14.66 -28.25 6.02
CA GLU A 224 14.75 -28.18 4.56
C GLU A 224 16.19 -27.89 4.08
N PHE A 225 17.12 -27.62 5.02
CA PHE A 225 18.52 -27.30 4.75
C PHE A 225 19.40 -28.52 4.98
N ASP A 226 20.30 -28.75 4.03
CA ASP A 226 21.24 -29.89 4.07
C ASP A 226 22.57 -29.53 4.78
N GLU A 227 22.84 -28.25 4.98
CA GLU A 227 24.08 -27.74 5.57
C GLU A 227 24.03 -27.72 7.10
N ILE A 228 25.21 -27.44 7.73
CA ILE A 228 25.31 -27.17 9.16
C ILE A 228 24.50 -25.93 9.52
N PRO A 229 23.62 -25.96 10.55
CA PRO A 229 22.72 -24.86 10.89
C PRO A 229 23.45 -23.51 11.05
N GLN A 230 24.59 -23.48 11.73
CA GLN A 230 25.37 -22.26 11.93
C GLN A 230 25.87 -21.67 10.59
N THR A 231 26.19 -22.50 9.61
CA THR A 231 26.62 -22.03 8.28
C THR A 231 25.44 -21.36 7.56
N VAL A 232 24.28 -21.98 7.56
CA VAL A 232 23.06 -21.40 6.96
C VAL A 232 22.71 -20.07 7.62
N ILE A 233 22.70 -20.02 8.96
CA ILE A 233 22.41 -18.78 9.72
C ILE A 233 23.39 -17.67 9.32
N THR A 234 24.70 -17.99 9.22
CA THR A 234 25.72 -17.01 8.86
C THR A 234 25.54 -16.49 7.43
N ASN A 235 25.25 -17.38 6.49
CA ASN A 235 25.02 -17.04 5.10
C ASN A 235 23.78 -16.15 4.94
N HIS A 236 22.66 -16.51 5.61
CA HIS A 236 21.44 -15.72 5.58
C HIS A 236 21.62 -14.35 6.24
N ALA A 237 22.36 -14.27 7.36
CA ALA A 237 22.68 -13.00 7.99
C ALA A 237 23.49 -12.08 7.05
N HIS A 238 24.44 -12.64 6.31
CA HIS A 238 25.22 -11.87 5.33
C HIS A 238 24.31 -11.40 4.17
N GLU A 239 23.46 -12.27 3.64
CA GLU A 239 22.53 -11.94 2.56
C GLU A 239 21.55 -10.83 2.99
N ILE A 240 21.04 -10.89 4.23
CA ILE A 240 20.19 -9.82 4.80
C ILE A 240 20.91 -8.48 4.80
N GLU A 241 22.19 -8.42 5.17
CA GLU A 241 22.95 -7.16 5.16
C GLU A 241 23.20 -6.63 3.74
N GLU A 242 23.39 -7.50 2.76
CA GLU A 242 23.46 -7.11 1.34
C GLU A 242 22.12 -6.56 0.85
N LEU A 243 21.01 -7.21 1.20
CA LEU A 243 19.65 -6.77 0.84
C LEU A 243 19.30 -5.43 1.50
N LYS A 244 19.67 -5.23 2.77
CA LYS A 244 19.51 -3.93 3.46
C LYS A 244 20.32 -2.81 2.78
N SER A 245 21.51 -3.14 2.32
CA SER A 245 22.33 -2.19 1.55
C SER A 245 21.65 -1.81 0.22
N LYS A 246 21.03 -2.77 -0.48
CA LYS A 246 20.26 -2.48 -1.70
C LYS A 246 19.07 -1.58 -1.41
N ILE A 247 18.31 -1.85 -0.33
CA ILE A 247 17.21 -0.97 0.11
C ILE A 247 17.69 0.46 0.31
N PHE A 248 18.85 0.64 0.96
CA PHE A 248 19.41 1.97 1.18
C PHE A 248 19.66 2.70 -0.14
N PHE A 249 20.28 2.06 -1.13
CA PHE A 249 20.55 2.67 -2.43
C PHE A 249 19.27 2.99 -3.22
N ILE A 250 18.27 2.11 -3.17
CA ILE A 250 16.97 2.37 -3.82
C ILE A 250 16.29 3.59 -3.17
N LYS A 251 16.32 3.69 -1.84
CA LYS A 251 15.75 4.85 -1.12
C LYS A 251 16.44 6.16 -1.46
N GLU A 252 17.77 6.16 -1.60
CA GLU A 252 18.53 7.32 -2.06
C GLU A 252 18.19 7.71 -3.51
N GLU A 253 18.00 6.72 -4.39
CA GLU A 253 17.56 6.95 -5.77
C GLU A 253 16.15 7.57 -5.79
N VAL A 254 15.20 7.00 -5.03
CA VAL A 254 13.83 7.54 -4.92
C VAL A 254 13.82 8.96 -4.34
N ALA A 255 14.67 9.24 -3.35
CA ALA A 255 14.80 10.59 -2.80
C ALA A 255 15.26 11.63 -3.84
N SER A 256 15.94 11.19 -4.90
CA SER A 256 16.34 12.07 -6.02
C SER A 256 15.20 12.45 -6.98
N PHE A 257 14.00 11.85 -6.84
CA PHE A 257 12.84 12.09 -7.73
C PHE A 257 12.04 13.35 -7.36
N GLU A 258 12.68 14.38 -6.80
CA GLU A 258 12.01 15.61 -6.37
C GLU A 258 11.27 16.31 -7.52
N GLU A 259 11.87 16.36 -8.72
CA GLU A 259 11.24 16.96 -9.90
C GLU A 259 10.02 16.14 -10.38
N ASP A 260 10.12 14.81 -10.34
CA ASP A 260 9.00 13.93 -10.68
C ASP A 260 7.86 14.08 -9.65
N TYR A 261 8.19 14.25 -8.37
CA TYR A 261 7.22 14.54 -7.32
C TYR A 261 6.46 15.85 -7.55
N LYS A 262 7.16 16.93 -7.93
CA LYS A 262 6.53 18.23 -8.28
C LYS A 262 5.59 18.10 -9.48
N LYS A 263 6.04 17.41 -10.53
CA LYS A 263 5.21 17.13 -11.71
C LYS A 263 3.97 16.33 -11.36
N MET A 264 4.11 15.30 -10.54
CA MET A 264 2.96 14.48 -10.12
C MET A 264 1.95 15.23 -9.27
N LYS A 265 2.35 16.24 -8.48
CA LYS A 265 1.41 17.15 -7.80
C LYS A 265 0.52 17.88 -8.78
N LEU A 266 1.11 18.47 -9.82
CA LEU A 266 0.33 19.15 -10.87
C LEU A 266 -0.64 18.20 -11.58
N VAL A 267 -0.18 16.99 -11.88
CA VAL A 267 -1.02 15.95 -12.50
C VAL A 267 -2.18 15.54 -11.58
N TYR A 268 -1.91 15.37 -10.30
CA TYR A 268 -2.93 15.04 -9.31
C TYR A 268 -4.00 16.13 -9.21
N ASP A 269 -3.60 17.39 -9.14
CA ASP A 269 -4.51 18.53 -9.09
C ASP A 269 -5.32 18.65 -10.39
N TYR A 270 -4.69 18.45 -11.54
CA TYR A 270 -5.35 18.43 -12.85
C TYR A 270 -6.43 17.33 -12.93
N LEU A 271 -6.08 16.08 -12.57
CA LEU A 271 -7.01 14.95 -12.59
C LEU A 271 -8.14 15.13 -11.57
N THR A 272 -7.83 15.67 -10.40
CA THR A 272 -8.82 16.02 -9.37
C THR A 272 -9.85 17.01 -9.94
N ASN A 273 -9.40 18.06 -10.61
CA ASN A 273 -10.26 19.06 -11.22
C ASN A 273 -11.14 18.46 -12.32
N ILE A 274 -10.62 17.55 -13.13
CA ILE A 274 -11.42 16.84 -14.15
C ILE A 274 -12.50 15.98 -13.50
N VAL A 275 -12.12 15.13 -12.52
CA VAL A 275 -13.06 14.24 -11.83
C VAL A 275 -14.17 15.05 -11.14
N LEU A 276 -13.84 16.16 -10.49
CA LEU A 276 -14.83 17.03 -9.86
C LEU A 276 -15.81 17.62 -10.88
N ARG A 277 -15.33 18.06 -12.07
CA ARG A 277 -16.22 18.53 -13.15
C ARG A 277 -17.18 17.47 -13.63
N TYR A 278 -16.71 16.27 -13.90
CA TYR A 278 -17.57 15.17 -14.33
C TYR A 278 -18.60 14.80 -13.25
N LYS A 279 -18.18 14.75 -11.97
CA LYS A 279 -19.09 14.48 -10.85
C LYS A 279 -20.14 15.56 -10.64
N ALA A 280 -19.86 16.79 -11.04
CA ALA A 280 -20.85 17.87 -10.96
C ALA A 280 -22.14 17.56 -11.74
N SER A 281 -22.06 16.78 -12.83
CA SER A 281 -23.22 16.35 -13.62
C SER A 281 -24.27 15.60 -12.79
N ASN A 282 -23.87 14.94 -11.69
CA ASN A 282 -24.82 14.31 -10.76
C ASN A 282 -25.80 15.27 -10.10
N ASN A 283 -25.54 16.57 -10.20
CA ASN A 283 -26.41 17.59 -9.62
C ASN A 283 -27.41 18.17 -10.66
N PHE A 284 -27.28 17.79 -11.93
CA PHE A 284 -27.98 18.48 -13.01
C PHE A 284 -29.13 17.67 -13.60
N LEU A 285 -30.07 18.40 -14.23
CA LEU A 285 -31.13 17.81 -15.04
C LEU A 285 -30.96 18.25 -16.49
N ARG A 286 -31.45 17.43 -17.43
CA ARG A 286 -31.30 17.69 -18.87
C ARG A 286 -32.57 17.43 -19.65
N THR A 287 -32.69 18.13 -20.77
CA THR A 287 -33.51 17.72 -21.91
C THR A 287 -32.61 17.00 -22.92
N THR A 288 -33.15 16.74 -24.12
CA THR A 288 -32.32 16.16 -25.21
C THR A 288 -31.14 17.02 -25.60
N ASN A 289 -31.25 18.35 -25.52
CA ASN A 289 -30.25 19.28 -26.05
C ASN A 289 -29.72 20.30 -25.04
N THR A 290 -30.32 20.42 -23.86
CA THR A 290 -29.99 21.44 -22.87
C THR A 290 -29.79 20.81 -21.48
N VAL A 291 -28.93 21.41 -20.70
CA VAL A 291 -28.65 21.05 -19.30
C VAL A 291 -29.09 22.22 -18.41
N THR A 292 -29.80 21.89 -17.35
CA THR A 292 -30.21 22.82 -16.29
C THR A 292 -29.29 22.66 -15.08
N ILE A 293 -28.69 23.77 -14.66
CA ILE A 293 -27.79 23.85 -13.51
C ILE A 293 -28.39 24.87 -12.54
N GLN A 294 -28.53 24.52 -11.27
CA GLN A 294 -28.89 25.48 -10.23
C GLN A 294 -27.84 25.47 -9.13
N GLY A 295 -27.65 26.60 -8.48
CA GLY A 295 -26.73 26.73 -7.40
C GLY A 295 -26.90 28.02 -6.62
N TRP A 296 -25.98 28.22 -5.69
CA TRP A 296 -25.86 29.41 -4.87
C TRP A 296 -24.55 30.12 -5.22
N CYS A 297 -24.59 31.45 -5.27
CA CYS A 297 -23.45 32.33 -5.46
C CYS A 297 -23.51 33.46 -4.42
N GLU A 298 -22.34 33.95 -3.99
CA GLU A 298 -22.29 35.14 -3.15
C GLU A 298 -22.86 36.36 -3.87
N VAL A 299 -23.68 37.16 -3.17
CA VAL A 299 -24.33 38.35 -3.74
C VAL A 299 -23.32 39.30 -4.39
N GLU A 300 -22.15 39.47 -3.78
CA GLU A 300 -21.08 40.35 -4.26
C GLU A 300 -20.44 39.87 -5.57
N LYS A 301 -20.62 38.60 -5.90
CA LYS A 301 -20.06 37.92 -7.08
C LYS A 301 -21.09 37.67 -8.20
N ASP A 302 -22.32 38.08 -8.04
CA ASP A 302 -23.42 37.81 -8.94
C ASP A 302 -23.19 38.43 -10.35
N GLU A 303 -22.63 39.64 -10.41
CA GLU A 303 -22.27 40.31 -11.68
C GLU A 303 -21.15 39.54 -12.42
N GLU A 304 -20.13 39.07 -11.72
CA GLU A 304 -19.07 38.26 -12.31
C GLU A 304 -19.61 36.92 -12.86
N LEU A 305 -20.50 36.27 -12.10
CA LEU A 305 -21.18 35.02 -12.53
C LEU A 305 -22.00 35.28 -13.82
N SER A 306 -22.70 36.41 -13.90
CA SER A 306 -23.50 36.79 -15.07
C SER A 306 -22.69 36.93 -16.35
N LEU A 307 -21.41 37.28 -16.25
CA LEU A 307 -20.49 37.44 -17.39
C LEU A 307 -19.87 36.12 -17.87
N ILE A 308 -19.91 35.06 -17.06
CA ILE A 308 -19.26 33.77 -17.39
C ILE A 308 -19.92 33.06 -18.59
N HIS A 309 -21.21 33.26 -18.80
CA HIS A 309 -22.02 32.56 -19.83
C HIS A 309 -22.36 33.41 -21.06
N ILE A 310 -21.86 34.64 -21.12
CA ILE A 310 -21.92 35.46 -22.30
C ILE A 310 -20.67 35.19 -23.13
#